data_6b4e8637444389887cc7e3d274d76f17
#
_entry.id   6b4e8637444389887cc7e3d274d76f17
#
_cell.length_a   1.000
_cell.length_b   1.000
_cell.length_c   1.000
_cell.angle_alpha   90.00
_cell.angle_beta   90.00
_cell.angle_gamma   90.00
#
_symmetry.space_group_name_H-M   'P 1'
#
loop_
_entity.id
_entity.type
_entity.pdbx_description
1 polymer ?
#
loop_
_entity_poly.entity_id
_entity_poly.type
_entity_poly.pdbx_seq_one_letter_code
_entity_poly.pdbx_strand_id
1 'polypeptide(L)'
;MKIPFSPPYIDEGVINEVVDTLRSGWLTTGAKVKALEEEIRKFSGASQVLCVNSWTSGAILMLRWLGVKTGDEVIVPAYTYSATALAVLHAGATPVMVDVNDDFDINVAAVKKAITSKTKAIIPVDIAGFPCDYDALMDLVKSPDIQAFFTPTSTVQKQLGRILVLNDAAHSLGGKYRQGIRTGSETDVAIFSLHAVKNITTAEGGAICLNLPTPFDNEVLYKELRQMSLNCQTKDAFTKSQAGVWRYDITGLGMKINMADVNAAIGLAQIRQYEKMLERRKHVFQLYDRAFRKYDWAILPPSIKNGKETSYHIYALRIKDFTEEQRDTLISEIAKKEVVVTVHFIPMPMLTLFKNLGYDIKDYPQAYDNFKSEVSLPIYPQLTDEEVQFVIDTVIEEVEKIKKK
;
A
#
# COMPACT_ATOMS: atom_id res chain seq x y z
N MET A 1 -29.69 1.30 -10.66
CA MET A 1 -28.35 1.29 -11.32
C MET A 1 -27.40 0.62 -10.35
N LYS A 2 -26.74 -0.46 -10.77
CA LYS A 2 -25.86 -1.23 -9.86
C LYS A 2 -24.43 -0.74 -10.01
N ILE A 3 -23.88 -0.16 -8.93
CA ILE A 3 -22.53 0.42 -8.94
C ILE A 3 -21.63 -0.37 -8.00
N PRO A 4 -20.67 -1.16 -8.53
CA PRO A 4 -19.69 -1.89 -7.72
C PRO A 4 -18.67 -0.92 -7.09
N PHE A 5 -17.94 -1.40 -6.06
CA PHE A 5 -16.98 -0.53 -5.37
C PHE A 5 -15.72 -0.23 -6.20
N SER A 6 -15.04 -1.26 -6.69
CA SER A 6 -13.78 -1.10 -7.43
C SER A 6 -13.48 -2.35 -8.27
N PRO A 7 -14.21 -2.57 -9.40
CA PRO A 7 -13.91 -3.66 -10.30
C PRO A 7 -12.55 -3.44 -10.98
N PRO A 8 -11.77 -4.51 -11.26
CA PRO A 8 -10.54 -4.39 -12.00
C PRO A 8 -10.79 -3.90 -13.44
N TYR A 9 -9.84 -3.11 -13.96
CA TYR A 9 -9.87 -2.69 -15.36
C TYR A 9 -9.30 -3.80 -16.23
N ILE A 10 -10.15 -4.45 -17.03
CA ILE A 10 -9.75 -5.51 -17.96
C ILE A 10 -10.28 -5.16 -19.35
N ASP A 11 -9.39 -4.90 -20.28
CA ASP A 11 -9.66 -4.65 -21.68
C ASP A 11 -9.03 -5.73 -22.57
N GLU A 12 -9.25 -5.63 -23.88
CA GLU A 12 -8.67 -6.56 -24.87
C GLU A 12 -7.13 -6.58 -24.82
N GLY A 13 -6.48 -5.46 -24.46
CA GLY A 13 -5.03 -5.39 -24.31
C GLY A 13 -4.54 -6.29 -23.17
N VAL A 14 -5.25 -6.27 -22.03
CA VAL A 14 -4.97 -7.16 -20.90
C VAL A 14 -5.21 -8.62 -21.27
N ILE A 15 -6.34 -8.93 -21.92
CA ILE A 15 -6.68 -10.29 -22.34
C ILE A 15 -5.61 -10.84 -23.30
N ASN A 16 -5.23 -10.06 -24.30
CA ASN A 16 -4.24 -10.47 -25.30
C ASN A 16 -2.85 -10.69 -24.70
N GLU A 17 -2.39 -9.87 -23.73
CA GLU A 17 -1.11 -10.05 -23.05
C GLU A 17 -1.08 -11.35 -22.25
N VAL A 18 -2.20 -11.70 -21.58
CA VAL A 18 -2.35 -12.98 -20.86
C VAL A 18 -2.37 -14.16 -21.83
N VAL A 19 -3.14 -14.09 -22.92
CA VAL A 19 -3.22 -15.13 -23.95
C VAL A 19 -1.84 -15.37 -24.57
N ASP A 20 -1.09 -14.31 -24.87
CA ASP A 20 0.29 -14.42 -25.38
C ASP A 20 1.19 -15.16 -24.41
N THR A 21 1.08 -14.83 -23.11
CA THR A 21 1.84 -15.54 -22.07
C THR A 21 1.47 -17.01 -21.99
N LEU A 22 0.19 -17.36 -22.05
CA LEU A 22 -0.25 -18.76 -22.06
C LEU A 22 0.26 -19.53 -23.29
N ARG A 23 0.23 -18.91 -24.47
CA ARG A 23 0.72 -19.50 -25.74
C ARG A 23 2.23 -19.69 -25.75
N SER A 24 2.98 -18.85 -25.04
CA SER A 24 4.44 -18.99 -24.90
C SER A 24 4.86 -20.28 -24.19
N GLY A 25 3.95 -20.88 -23.39
CA GLY A 25 4.23 -22.03 -22.52
C GLY A 25 5.07 -21.69 -21.28
N TRP A 26 5.48 -20.41 -21.10
CA TRP A 26 6.25 -20.00 -19.94
C TRP A 26 5.34 -19.22 -18.96
N LEU A 27 5.01 -19.85 -17.82
CA LEU A 27 4.00 -19.32 -16.88
C LEU A 27 4.58 -18.81 -15.56
N THR A 28 5.74 -19.34 -15.13
CA THR A 28 6.42 -18.91 -13.90
C THR A 28 7.24 -17.63 -14.14
N THR A 29 7.96 -17.14 -13.15
CA THR A 29 8.77 -15.91 -13.26
C THR A 29 9.68 -15.94 -14.49
N GLY A 30 9.56 -14.96 -15.36
CA GLY A 30 10.27 -14.88 -16.64
C GLY A 30 10.32 -13.47 -17.22
N ALA A 31 10.07 -13.37 -18.52
CA ALA A 31 10.19 -12.13 -19.29
C ALA A 31 9.10 -11.10 -18.94
N LYS A 32 7.86 -11.52 -18.67
CA LYS A 32 6.76 -10.60 -18.32
C LYS A 32 6.99 -9.96 -16.95
N VAL A 33 7.47 -10.74 -15.97
CA VAL A 33 7.82 -10.20 -14.64
C VAL A 33 8.93 -9.15 -14.77
N LYS A 34 10.02 -9.45 -15.50
CA LYS A 34 11.12 -8.49 -15.72
C LYS A 34 10.65 -7.22 -16.42
N ALA A 35 9.77 -7.35 -17.41
CA ALA A 35 9.20 -6.18 -18.11
C ALA A 35 8.33 -5.35 -17.18
N LEU A 36 7.49 -5.96 -16.33
CA LEU A 36 6.68 -5.26 -15.34
C LEU A 36 7.55 -4.54 -14.29
N GLU A 37 8.60 -5.20 -13.78
CA GLU A 37 9.58 -4.61 -12.86
C GLU A 37 10.20 -3.34 -13.45
N GLU A 38 10.60 -3.39 -14.72
CA GLU A 38 11.20 -2.24 -15.42
C GLU A 38 10.20 -1.11 -15.67
N GLU A 39 8.96 -1.42 -16.05
CA GLU A 39 7.92 -0.40 -16.22
C GLU A 39 7.56 0.28 -14.90
N ILE A 40 7.42 -0.48 -13.79
CA ILE A 40 7.18 0.10 -12.46
C ILE A 40 8.39 0.92 -12.03
N ARG A 41 9.62 0.47 -12.28
CA ARG A 41 10.85 1.18 -11.97
C ARG A 41 10.89 2.56 -12.65
N LYS A 42 10.61 2.61 -13.95
CA LYS A 42 10.55 3.86 -14.72
C LYS A 42 9.44 4.77 -14.21
N PHE A 43 8.28 4.19 -13.93
CA PHE A 43 7.11 4.94 -13.50
C PHE A 43 7.27 5.55 -12.10
N SER A 44 7.85 4.81 -11.15
CA SER A 44 8.04 5.24 -9.77
C SER A 44 9.34 6.00 -9.51
N GLY A 45 10.33 5.90 -10.39
CA GLY A 45 11.67 6.45 -10.19
C GLY A 45 12.53 5.68 -9.19
N ALA A 46 12.09 4.49 -8.74
CA ALA A 46 12.86 3.64 -7.83
C ALA A 46 14.19 3.18 -8.47
N SER A 47 15.21 2.93 -7.66
CA SER A 47 16.50 2.43 -8.12
C SER A 47 16.38 1.02 -8.70
N GLN A 48 15.66 0.13 -8.01
CA GLN A 48 15.33 -1.23 -8.46
C GLN A 48 13.91 -1.62 -8.01
N VAL A 49 13.28 -2.55 -8.74
CA VAL A 49 11.96 -3.08 -8.40
C VAL A 49 11.98 -4.59 -8.48
N LEU A 50 11.44 -5.26 -7.45
CA LEU A 50 11.23 -6.70 -7.39
C LEU A 50 9.74 -7.02 -7.27
N CYS A 51 9.17 -7.72 -8.24
CA CYS A 51 7.79 -8.21 -8.17
C CYS A 51 7.70 -9.51 -7.38
N VAL A 52 6.71 -9.55 -6.48
CA VAL A 52 6.39 -10.68 -5.59
C VAL A 52 4.88 -10.97 -5.65
N ASN A 53 4.45 -12.09 -5.02
CA ASN A 53 3.06 -12.54 -5.10
C ASN A 53 2.06 -11.74 -4.25
N SER A 54 2.52 -10.85 -3.35
CA SER A 54 1.66 -9.93 -2.59
C SER A 54 2.48 -8.85 -1.89
N TRP A 55 1.83 -7.74 -1.51
CA TRP A 55 2.42 -6.75 -0.62
C TRP A 55 2.90 -7.38 0.69
N THR A 56 2.05 -8.19 1.32
CA THR A 56 2.33 -8.84 2.61
C THR A 56 3.62 -9.68 2.56
N SER A 57 3.77 -10.50 1.52
CA SER A 57 4.98 -11.30 1.35
C SER A 57 6.22 -10.44 1.12
N GLY A 58 6.08 -9.34 0.38
CA GLY A 58 7.16 -8.38 0.18
C GLY A 58 7.61 -7.72 1.47
N ALA A 59 6.67 -7.28 2.31
CA ALA A 59 6.97 -6.69 3.61
C ALA A 59 7.65 -7.69 4.56
N ILE A 60 7.15 -8.94 4.61
CA ILE A 60 7.79 -10.01 5.41
C ILE A 60 9.21 -10.27 4.91
N LEU A 61 9.43 -10.33 3.58
CA LEU A 61 10.75 -10.52 2.99
C LEU A 61 11.72 -9.41 3.41
N MET A 62 11.28 -8.15 3.31
CA MET A 62 12.11 -7.00 3.66
C MET A 62 12.45 -6.95 5.16
N LEU A 63 11.50 -7.24 6.03
CA LEU A 63 11.75 -7.30 7.48
C LEU A 63 12.72 -8.44 7.84
N ARG A 64 12.58 -9.61 7.20
CA ARG A 64 13.54 -10.73 7.37
C ARG A 64 14.92 -10.40 6.83
N TRP A 65 15.02 -9.77 5.67
CA TRP A 65 16.28 -9.31 5.11
C TRP A 65 16.98 -8.31 6.05
N LEU A 66 16.22 -7.37 6.63
CA LEU A 66 16.72 -6.44 7.64
C LEU A 66 17.21 -7.15 8.90
N GLY A 67 16.84 -8.42 9.11
CA GLY A 67 17.17 -9.21 10.29
C GLY A 67 16.28 -8.90 11.50
N VAL A 68 15.06 -8.47 11.24
CA VAL A 68 14.03 -8.30 12.28
C VAL A 68 13.64 -9.67 12.86
N LYS A 69 13.53 -9.74 14.18
CA LYS A 69 13.31 -10.98 14.93
C LYS A 69 12.58 -10.74 16.25
N THR A 70 12.33 -11.80 17.00
CA THR A 70 11.74 -11.75 18.34
C THR A 70 12.53 -10.81 19.26
N GLY A 71 11.80 -9.91 19.92
CA GLY A 71 12.35 -8.87 20.79
C GLY A 71 12.57 -7.52 20.09
N ASP A 72 12.54 -7.48 18.75
CA ASP A 72 12.56 -6.25 17.98
C ASP A 72 11.15 -5.62 17.89
N GLU A 73 11.09 -4.33 17.61
CA GLU A 73 9.88 -3.53 17.46
C GLU A 73 9.84 -2.88 16.08
N VAL A 74 8.63 -2.83 15.49
CA VAL A 74 8.35 -2.10 14.24
C VAL A 74 7.17 -1.18 14.47
N ILE A 75 7.35 0.12 14.21
CA ILE A 75 6.29 1.12 14.39
C ILE A 75 5.36 1.10 13.17
N VAL A 76 4.04 1.07 13.43
CA VAL A 76 2.98 1.05 12.42
C VAL A 76 1.84 1.99 12.83
N PRO A 77 1.06 2.60 11.91
CA PRO A 77 -0.13 3.35 12.29
C PRO A 77 -1.23 2.42 12.81
N ALA A 78 -2.03 2.89 13.76
CA ALA A 78 -3.20 2.15 14.29
C ALA A 78 -4.34 2.04 13.26
N TYR A 79 -4.36 2.97 12.29
CA TYR A 79 -5.35 3.04 11.21
C TYR A 79 -4.71 2.60 9.89
N THR A 80 -4.89 1.34 9.55
CA THR A 80 -4.46 0.75 8.27
C THR A 80 -5.10 -0.62 8.07
N TYR A 81 -4.92 -1.22 6.89
CA TYR A 81 -5.23 -2.63 6.69
C TYR A 81 -4.32 -3.52 7.54
N SER A 82 -4.89 -4.57 8.11
CA SER A 82 -4.19 -5.43 9.09
C SER A 82 -2.88 -6.06 8.57
N ALA A 83 -2.71 -6.19 7.26
CA ALA A 83 -1.51 -6.77 6.66
C ALA A 83 -0.22 -6.05 7.09
N THR A 84 -0.27 -4.73 7.34
CA THR A 84 0.88 -3.95 7.79
C THR A 84 1.43 -4.48 9.13
N ALA A 85 0.57 -4.68 10.13
CA ALA A 85 0.99 -5.24 11.42
C ALA A 85 1.18 -6.76 11.38
N LEU A 86 0.40 -7.49 10.56
CA LEU A 86 0.58 -8.93 10.38
C LEU A 86 1.95 -9.27 9.79
N ALA A 87 2.48 -8.46 8.87
CA ALA A 87 3.83 -8.66 8.36
C ALA A 87 4.90 -8.56 9.46
N VAL A 88 4.71 -7.65 10.42
CA VAL A 88 5.59 -7.52 11.60
C VAL A 88 5.52 -8.77 12.49
N LEU A 89 4.31 -9.23 12.79
CA LEU A 89 4.10 -10.46 13.59
C LEU A 89 4.70 -11.68 12.89
N HIS A 90 4.52 -11.82 11.57
CA HIS A 90 5.13 -12.91 10.79
C HIS A 90 6.66 -12.83 10.71
N ALA A 91 7.26 -11.66 10.86
CA ALA A 91 8.70 -11.50 11.02
C ALA A 91 9.19 -11.84 12.45
N GLY A 92 8.26 -12.10 13.39
CA GLY A 92 8.54 -12.45 14.77
C GLY A 92 8.71 -11.25 15.70
N ALA A 93 8.50 -10.02 15.22
CA ALA A 93 8.62 -8.79 15.98
C ALA A 93 7.30 -8.30 16.56
N THR A 94 7.37 -7.29 17.44
CA THR A 94 6.21 -6.63 18.02
C THR A 94 5.83 -5.40 17.18
N PRO A 95 4.60 -5.31 16.64
CA PRO A 95 4.12 -4.06 16.06
C PRO A 95 3.85 -3.04 17.18
N VAL A 96 4.48 -1.88 17.11
CA VAL A 96 4.22 -0.76 18.02
C VAL A 96 3.28 0.20 17.30
N MET A 97 2.01 0.17 17.68
CA MET A 97 1.01 1.04 17.04
C MET A 97 1.13 2.47 17.53
N VAL A 98 0.96 3.43 16.64
CA VAL A 98 0.88 4.87 16.93
C VAL A 98 -0.36 5.46 16.29
N ASP A 99 -0.86 6.55 16.85
CA ASP A 99 -2.02 7.24 16.30
C ASP A 99 -1.70 7.93 14.97
N VAL A 100 -2.73 8.36 14.26
CA VAL A 100 -2.66 9.03 12.97
C VAL A 100 -3.07 10.50 13.09
N ASN A 101 -2.91 11.25 12.00
CA ASN A 101 -3.43 12.61 11.88
C ASN A 101 -4.87 12.61 11.31
N ASP A 102 -5.48 13.78 11.21
CA ASP A 102 -6.82 13.96 10.63
C ASP A 102 -6.91 13.54 9.13
N ASP A 103 -5.80 13.57 8.42
CA ASP A 103 -5.68 13.13 7.02
C ASP A 103 -5.25 11.66 6.87
N PHE A 104 -5.35 10.88 7.94
CA PHE A 104 -4.98 9.48 8.06
C PHE A 104 -3.47 9.17 8.02
N ASP A 105 -2.62 10.15 7.74
CA ASP A 105 -1.16 9.97 7.76
C ASP A 105 -0.69 9.58 9.17
N ILE A 106 0.35 8.74 9.25
CA ILE A 106 0.99 8.40 10.53
C ILE A 106 1.47 9.66 11.26
N ASN A 107 1.18 9.78 12.55
CA ASN A 107 1.58 10.94 13.33
C ASN A 107 3.07 10.86 13.69
N VAL A 108 3.90 11.69 13.03
CA VAL A 108 5.37 11.68 13.21
C VAL A 108 5.80 12.02 14.64
N ALA A 109 5.05 12.87 15.35
CA ALA A 109 5.34 13.17 16.76
C ALA A 109 5.04 11.97 17.68
N ALA A 110 4.00 11.19 17.36
CA ALA A 110 3.72 9.93 18.04
C ALA A 110 4.77 8.87 17.72
N VAL A 111 5.22 8.80 16.46
CA VAL A 111 6.36 7.94 16.06
C VAL A 111 7.59 8.28 16.89
N LYS A 112 7.99 9.55 16.99
CA LYS A 112 9.15 9.97 17.78
C LYS A 112 9.07 9.51 19.23
N LYS A 113 7.90 9.61 19.86
CA LYS A 113 7.68 9.18 21.24
C LYS A 113 7.74 7.65 21.43
N ALA A 114 7.38 6.90 20.40
CA ALA A 114 7.31 5.45 20.44
C ALA A 114 8.65 4.76 20.13
N ILE A 115 9.67 5.48 19.64
CA ILE A 115 10.98 4.92 19.33
C ILE A 115 11.69 4.47 20.60
N THR A 116 12.19 3.24 20.58
CA THR A 116 13.03 2.63 21.61
C THR A 116 14.31 2.05 20.99
N SER A 117 15.22 1.53 21.80
CA SER A 117 16.41 0.80 21.33
C SER A 117 16.07 -0.49 20.56
N LYS A 118 14.83 -1.00 20.70
CA LYS A 118 14.34 -2.18 20.00
C LYS A 118 13.73 -1.85 18.63
N THR A 119 13.44 -0.59 18.34
CA THR A 119 12.82 -0.17 17.07
C THR A 119 13.78 -0.40 15.90
N LYS A 120 13.38 -1.18 14.90
CA LYS A 120 14.19 -1.52 13.71
C LYS A 120 13.66 -0.93 12.43
N ALA A 121 12.33 -0.75 12.33
CA ALA A 121 11.70 -0.16 11.17
C ALA A 121 10.46 0.66 11.56
N ILE A 122 10.09 1.57 10.67
CA ILE A 122 8.82 2.29 10.68
C ILE A 122 8.12 1.96 9.36
N ILE A 123 6.83 1.61 9.41
CA ILE A 123 6.00 1.34 8.22
C ILE A 123 4.90 2.39 8.16
N PRO A 124 5.14 3.59 7.58
CA PRO A 124 4.08 4.53 7.25
C PRO A 124 3.19 3.96 6.16
N VAL A 125 1.93 4.40 6.08
CA VAL A 125 0.96 3.90 5.11
C VAL A 125 0.31 5.05 4.36
N ASP A 126 0.36 5.03 3.04
CA ASP A 126 -0.25 6.02 2.16
C ASP A 126 -1.76 5.75 2.00
N ILE A 127 -2.53 5.97 3.05
CA ILE A 127 -3.98 5.69 3.06
C ILE A 127 -4.69 6.44 1.93
N ALA A 128 -5.62 5.75 1.26
CA ALA A 128 -6.40 6.26 0.13
C ALA A 128 -5.57 6.75 -1.07
N GLY A 129 -4.24 6.53 -1.02
CA GLY A 129 -3.29 6.95 -2.05
C GLY A 129 -2.68 8.33 -1.83
N PHE A 130 -2.93 8.96 -0.68
CA PHE A 130 -2.29 10.21 -0.31
C PHE A 130 -0.94 9.92 0.36
N PRO A 131 0.18 10.49 -0.15
CA PRO A 131 1.52 10.19 0.38
C PRO A 131 1.73 10.72 1.80
N CYS A 132 2.34 9.92 2.68
CA CYS A 132 2.79 10.34 4.00
C CYS A 132 3.81 11.50 3.94
N ASP A 133 4.14 12.11 5.06
CA ASP A 133 5.24 13.08 5.14
C ASP A 133 6.58 12.35 5.22
N TYR A 134 7.08 11.91 4.07
CA TYR A 134 8.31 11.13 3.98
C TYR A 134 9.54 11.92 4.45
N ASP A 135 9.62 13.23 4.15
CA ASP A 135 10.75 14.04 4.61
C ASP A 135 10.80 14.09 6.13
N ALA A 136 9.68 14.35 6.79
CA ALA A 136 9.64 14.38 8.25
C ALA A 136 10.05 13.02 8.86
N LEU A 137 9.63 11.90 8.25
CA LEU A 137 10.04 10.57 8.71
C LEU A 137 11.51 10.27 8.44
N MET A 138 12.01 10.61 7.24
CA MET A 138 13.41 10.40 6.88
C MET A 138 14.36 11.30 7.70
N ASP A 139 13.97 12.55 7.96
CA ASP A 139 14.73 13.46 8.83
C ASP A 139 14.73 12.96 10.28
N LEU A 140 13.59 12.44 10.77
CA LEU A 140 13.51 11.85 12.09
C LEU A 140 14.49 10.69 12.27
N VAL A 141 14.50 9.71 11.36
CA VAL A 141 15.38 8.54 11.50
C VAL A 141 16.86 8.85 11.24
N LYS A 142 17.17 9.97 10.58
CA LYS A 142 18.52 10.46 10.35
C LYS A 142 19.02 11.39 11.46
N SER A 143 18.16 11.85 12.36
CA SER A 143 18.56 12.77 13.42
C SER A 143 19.51 12.08 14.42
N PRO A 144 20.57 12.79 14.90
CA PRO A 144 21.60 12.19 15.79
C PRO A 144 21.02 11.64 17.08
N ASP A 145 20.01 12.30 17.65
CA ASP A 145 19.34 11.85 18.88
C ASP A 145 18.62 10.51 18.68
N ILE A 146 17.95 10.30 17.56
CA ILE A 146 17.28 9.03 17.25
C ILE A 146 18.29 7.94 16.89
N GLN A 147 19.33 8.27 16.12
CA GLN A 147 20.40 7.31 15.81
C GLN A 147 21.12 6.80 17.07
N ALA A 148 21.27 7.64 18.10
CA ALA A 148 21.86 7.25 19.38
C ALA A 148 21.04 6.17 20.12
N PHE A 149 19.73 6.08 19.90
CA PHE A 149 18.88 5.02 20.44
C PHE A 149 18.96 3.72 19.66
N PHE A 150 19.35 3.78 18.38
CA PHE A 150 19.32 2.62 17.49
C PHE A 150 20.37 1.59 17.89
N THR A 151 19.92 0.39 18.24
CA THR A 151 20.80 -0.73 18.60
C THR A 151 20.68 -1.83 17.53
N PRO A 152 21.63 -1.92 16.59
CA PRO A 152 21.58 -2.91 15.51
C PRO A 152 21.77 -4.33 16.04
N THR A 153 20.98 -5.28 15.57
CA THR A 153 21.02 -6.70 15.91
C THR A 153 21.38 -7.61 14.73
N SER A 154 21.56 -7.04 13.53
CA SER A 154 21.99 -7.74 12.31
C SER A 154 23.10 -6.98 11.58
N THR A 155 23.77 -7.64 10.63
CA THR A 155 24.79 -7.00 9.78
C THR A 155 24.17 -5.91 8.91
N VAL A 156 22.97 -6.14 8.33
CA VAL A 156 22.25 -5.17 7.50
C VAL A 156 21.90 -3.93 8.32
N GLN A 157 21.39 -4.10 9.56
CA GLN A 157 21.09 -2.99 10.45
C GLN A 157 22.33 -2.18 10.82
N LYS A 158 23.49 -2.86 11.06
CA LYS A 158 24.76 -2.18 11.31
C LYS A 158 25.21 -1.35 10.12
N GLN A 159 25.04 -1.89 8.91
CA GLN A 159 25.39 -1.22 7.67
C GLN A 159 24.50 -0.01 7.40
N LEU A 160 23.18 -0.12 7.66
CA LEU A 160 22.24 0.98 7.53
C LEU A 160 22.46 2.09 8.59
N GLY A 161 22.85 1.70 9.80
CA GLY A 161 23.19 2.61 10.91
C GLY A 161 22.00 3.35 11.53
N ARG A 162 20.77 3.04 11.13
CA ARG A 162 19.53 3.70 11.61
C ARG A 162 18.30 2.82 11.42
N ILE A 163 17.17 3.31 11.91
CA ILE A 163 15.84 2.72 11.66
C ILE A 163 15.53 2.78 10.17
N LEU A 164 15.02 1.66 9.61
CA LEU A 164 14.55 1.58 8.22
C LEU A 164 13.16 2.24 8.09
N VAL A 165 12.94 2.98 7.00
CA VAL A 165 11.61 3.45 6.60
C VAL A 165 11.13 2.60 5.42
N LEU A 166 10.12 1.73 5.68
CA LEU A 166 9.47 0.87 4.69
C LEU A 166 8.07 1.41 4.44
N ASN A 167 7.88 2.14 3.35
CA ASN A 167 6.59 2.71 3.03
C ASN A 167 5.60 1.64 2.53
N ASP A 168 4.46 1.53 3.19
CA ASP A 168 3.29 0.82 2.69
C ASP A 168 2.59 1.69 1.63
N ALA A 169 3.05 1.56 0.41
CA ALA A 169 2.56 2.27 -0.76
C ALA A 169 1.42 1.53 -1.48
N ALA A 170 0.71 0.63 -0.76
CA ALA A 170 -0.31 -0.24 -1.35
C ALA A 170 -1.42 0.51 -2.09
N HIS A 171 -1.65 1.78 -1.78
CA HIS A 171 -2.66 2.62 -2.40
C HIS A 171 -2.07 3.73 -3.29
N SER A 172 -0.76 3.99 -3.23
CA SER A 172 -0.21 5.25 -3.73
C SER A 172 0.53 5.16 -5.07
N LEU A 173 0.49 4.02 -5.77
CA LEU A 173 1.06 3.97 -7.12
C LEU A 173 0.46 5.10 -7.99
N GLY A 174 1.31 6.00 -8.49
CA GLY A 174 0.90 7.18 -9.26
C GLY A 174 0.64 8.44 -8.44
N GLY A 175 0.61 8.35 -7.10
CA GLY A 175 0.66 9.52 -6.24
C GLY A 175 1.93 10.32 -6.48
N LYS A 176 1.91 11.62 -6.14
CA LYS A 176 3.07 12.48 -6.28
C LYS A 176 3.46 13.10 -4.95
N TYR A 177 4.74 13.16 -4.72
CA TYR A 177 5.36 13.86 -3.62
C TYR A 177 5.96 15.20 -4.12
N ARG A 178 6.67 15.93 -3.29
CA ARG A 178 7.22 17.26 -3.61
C ARG A 178 7.82 17.33 -5.02
N GLN A 179 7.62 18.45 -5.70
CA GLN A 179 8.11 18.71 -7.07
C GLN A 179 7.59 17.70 -8.13
N GLY A 180 6.51 16.96 -7.83
CA GLY A 180 5.91 16.04 -8.77
C GLY A 180 6.61 14.69 -8.89
N ILE A 181 7.57 14.37 -7.99
CA ILE A 181 8.20 13.05 -7.90
C ILE A 181 7.10 12.03 -7.56
N ARG A 182 7.04 10.92 -8.29
CA ARG A 182 6.06 9.87 -8.01
C ARG A 182 6.46 9.07 -6.78
N THR A 183 5.43 8.58 -6.07
CA THR A 183 5.65 7.67 -4.93
C THR A 183 6.41 6.43 -5.36
N GLY A 184 7.29 5.93 -4.48
CA GLY A 184 8.10 4.73 -4.68
C GLY A 184 9.61 4.94 -4.56
N SER A 185 10.10 6.19 -4.56
CA SER A 185 11.53 6.52 -4.50
C SER A 185 11.98 7.35 -3.30
N GLU A 186 11.07 7.83 -2.44
CA GLU A 186 11.38 8.81 -1.39
C GLU A 186 11.85 8.19 -0.07
N THR A 187 11.57 6.90 0.14
CA THR A 187 11.95 6.16 1.36
C THR A 187 12.95 5.06 1.02
N ASP A 188 13.51 4.41 2.04
CA ASP A 188 14.47 3.30 1.85
C ASP A 188 13.87 2.17 1.00
N VAL A 189 12.62 1.83 1.30
CA VAL A 189 11.82 0.82 0.60
C VAL A 189 10.39 1.31 0.51
N ALA A 190 9.76 1.17 -0.65
CA ALA A 190 8.32 1.30 -0.81
C ALA A 190 7.74 0.03 -1.40
N ILE A 191 6.57 -0.41 -0.95
CA ILE A 191 5.94 -1.62 -1.48
C ILE A 191 4.54 -1.29 -1.99
N PHE A 192 4.33 -1.48 -3.29
CA PHE A 192 3.01 -1.39 -3.92
C PHE A 192 2.26 -2.72 -3.80
N SER A 193 0.95 -2.65 -3.63
CA SER A 193 0.04 -3.78 -3.80
C SER A 193 -0.53 -3.80 -5.20
N LEU A 194 -0.55 -4.97 -5.81
CA LEU A 194 -1.14 -5.23 -7.13
C LEU A 194 -2.32 -6.21 -7.01
N HIS A 195 -3.00 -6.21 -5.84
CA HIS A 195 -4.23 -6.96 -5.61
C HIS A 195 -5.36 -6.48 -6.54
N ALA A 196 -6.38 -7.31 -6.77
CA ALA A 196 -7.46 -7.08 -7.74
C ALA A 196 -8.16 -5.72 -7.67
N VAL A 197 -8.29 -5.12 -6.46
CA VAL A 197 -8.98 -3.84 -6.24
C VAL A 197 -8.08 -2.61 -6.35
N LYS A 198 -6.77 -2.78 -6.60
CA LYS A 198 -5.81 -1.67 -6.65
C LYS A 198 -5.86 -0.92 -7.99
N ASN A 199 -5.21 0.22 -8.04
CA ASN A 199 -5.20 1.10 -9.21
C ASN A 199 -4.73 0.40 -10.48
N ILE A 200 -3.73 -0.49 -10.37
CA ILE A 200 -3.42 -1.54 -11.33
C ILE A 200 -3.35 -2.88 -10.60
N THR A 201 -3.60 -3.96 -11.31
CA THR A 201 -3.62 -5.29 -10.70
C THR A 201 -2.82 -6.31 -11.48
N THR A 202 -2.37 -7.35 -10.77
CA THR A 202 -1.86 -8.61 -11.30
C THR A 202 -2.72 -9.80 -10.83
N ALA A 203 -4.01 -9.57 -10.50
CA ALA A 203 -4.89 -10.40 -9.69
C ALA A 203 -4.43 -10.46 -8.23
N GLU A 204 -3.32 -11.10 -7.98
CA GLU A 204 -2.53 -11.05 -6.74
C GLU A 204 -1.10 -10.63 -7.09
N GLY A 205 -0.53 -9.71 -6.29
CA GLY A 205 0.85 -9.26 -6.48
C GLY A 205 1.28 -8.13 -5.57
N GLY A 206 2.58 -7.89 -5.60
CA GLY A 206 3.23 -6.75 -4.96
C GLY A 206 4.50 -6.37 -5.71
N ALA A 207 4.96 -5.14 -5.55
CA ALA A 207 6.21 -4.66 -6.12
C ALA A 207 7.02 -3.92 -5.05
N ILE A 208 8.21 -4.42 -4.76
CA ILE A 208 9.16 -3.87 -3.79
C ILE A 208 10.07 -2.90 -4.54
N CYS A 209 9.98 -1.61 -4.24
CA CYS A 209 10.88 -0.56 -4.72
C CYS A 209 12.04 -0.39 -3.75
N LEU A 210 13.26 -0.50 -4.23
CA LEU A 210 14.49 -0.43 -3.45
C LEU A 210 15.20 0.89 -3.71
N ASN A 211 15.49 1.64 -2.65
CA ASN A 211 16.17 2.95 -2.71
C ASN A 211 17.15 3.11 -1.54
N LEU A 212 17.77 2.03 -1.10
CA LEU A 212 18.68 2.08 0.03
C LEU A 212 19.87 2.98 -0.28
N PRO A 213 20.34 3.77 0.71
CA PRO A 213 21.48 4.67 0.54
C PRO A 213 22.79 3.90 0.48
N THR A 214 23.85 4.56 0.02
CA THR A 214 25.23 4.07 0.20
C THR A 214 25.45 3.67 1.68
N PRO A 215 26.11 2.50 1.98
CA PRO A 215 26.90 1.70 1.07
C PRO A 215 26.15 0.55 0.37
N PHE A 216 24.82 0.52 0.38
CA PHE A 216 24.07 -0.52 -0.31
C PHE A 216 24.11 -0.33 -1.83
N ASP A 217 24.32 -1.42 -2.57
CA ASP A 217 24.10 -1.53 -4.00
C ASP A 217 22.73 -2.14 -4.25
N ASN A 218 21.78 -1.35 -4.73
CA ASN A 218 20.40 -1.79 -4.92
C ASN A 218 20.27 -2.87 -6.02
N GLU A 219 21.21 -2.96 -6.98
CA GLU A 219 21.21 -4.04 -7.98
C GLU A 219 21.67 -5.37 -7.35
N VAL A 220 22.68 -5.33 -6.49
CA VAL A 220 23.12 -6.52 -5.73
C VAL A 220 22.00 -6.96 -4.79
N LEU A 221 21.39 -6.02 -4.09
CA LEU A 221 20.24 -6.29 -3.21
C LEU A 221 19.06 -6.91 -3.96
N TYR A 222 18.72 -6.39 -5.14
CA TYR A 222 17.68 -6.97 -5.99
C TYR A 222 17.93 -8.44 -6.27
N LYS A 223 19.18 -8.81 -6.63
CA LYS A 223 19.56 -10.20 -6.91
C LYS A 223 19.45 -11.09 -5.66
N GLU A 224 19.87 -10.59 -4.53
CA GLU A 224 19.74 -11.27 -3.23
C GLU A 224 18.27 -11.53 -2.87
N LEU A 225 17.44 -10.48 -2.88
CA LEU A 225 16.01 -10.60 -2.57
C LEU A 225 15.26 -11.49 -3.58
N ARG A 226 15.62 -11.42 -4.86
CA ARG A 226 15.08 -12.33 -5.88
C ARG A 226 15.40 -13.79 -5.56
N GLN A 227 16.62 -14.09 -5.14
CA GLN A 227 17.00 -15.42 -4.69
C GLN A 227 16.23 -15.83 -3.43
N MET A 228 16.13 -14.94 -2.43
CA MET A 228 15.34 -15.18 -1.22
C MET A 228 13.87 -15.45 -1.52
N SER A 229 13.28 -14.79 -2.52
CA SER A 229 11.89 -14.98 -2.96
C SER A 229 11.65 -16.32 -3.68
N LEU A 230 12.73 -17.05 -4.01
CA LEU A 230 12.75 -18.34 -4.69
C LEU A 230 13.38 -19.44 -3.82
N ASN A 231 13.03 -19.51 -2.52
CA ASN A 231 13.59 -20.50 -1.57
C ASN A 231 15.12 -20.42 -1.41
N CYS A 232 15.77 -19.29 -1.66
CA CYS A 232 17.23 -19.14 -1.70
C CYS A 232 17.93 -20.13 -2.66
N GLN A 233 17.28 -20.50 -3.76
CA GLN A 233 17.90 -21.35 -4.79
C GLN A 233 18.94 -20.56 -5.59
N THR A 234 20.10 -21.17 -5.85
CA THR A 234 21.19 -20.57 -6.65
C THR A 234 20.87 -20.47 -8.15
N LYS A 235 19.85 -21.18 -8.62
CA LYS A 235 19.39 -21.16 -10.02
C LYS A 235 17.86 -21.08 -10.08
N ASP A 236 17.34 -20.19 -10.88
CA ASP A 236 15.91 -20.09 -11.15
C ASP A 236 15.43 -21.17 -12.17
N ALA A 237 14.12 -21.20 -12.44
CA ALA A 237 13.53 -22.17 -13.35
C ALA A 237 14.07 -22.01 -14.78
N PHE A 238 14.31 -20.77 -15.23
CA PHE A 238 14.83 -20.50 -16.57
C PHE A 238 16.25 -21.06 -16.74
N THR A 239 17.12 -20.82 -15.78
CA THR A 239 18.49 -21.35 -15.78
C THR A 239 18.49 -22.89 -15.75
N LYS A 240 17.61 -23.52 -14.95
CA LYS A 240 17.50 -24.98 -14.85
C LYS A 240 16.91 -25.65 -16.09
N SER A 241 16.16 -24.95 -16.92
CA SER A 241 15.60 -25.49 -18.17
C SER A 241 16.64 -25.66 -19.29
N GLN A 242 17.84 -25.10 -19.11
CA GLN A 242 18.93 -25.29 -20.06
C GLN A 242 19.52 -26.70 -19.96
N ALA A 243 19.78 -27.33 -21.09
CA ALA A 243 20.33 -28.71 -21.16
C ALA A 243 21.62 -28.83 -20.35
N GLY A 244 21.69 -29.81 -19.45
CA GLY A 244 22.84 -30.06 -18.60
C GLY A 244 23.00 -29.20 -17.35
N VAL A 245 22.12 -28.21 -17.11
CA VAL A 245 22.20 -27.24 -15.98
C VAL A 245 21.23 -27.60 -14.86
N TRP A 246 21.23 -28.83 -14.36
CA TRP A 246 20.29 -29.31 -13.34
C TRP A 246 20.75 -29.06 -11.90
N ARG A 247 22.08 -28.98 -11.64
CA ARG A 247 22.60 -28.88 -10.28
C ARG A 247 22.41 -27.46 -9.70
N TYR A 248 21.81 -27.37 -8.52
CA TYR A 248 21.59 -26.13 -7.75
C TYR A 248 21.83 -26.40 -6.26
N ASP A 249 21.88 -25.32 -5.47
CA ASP A 249 22.01 -25.36 -4.01
C ASP A 249 20.96 -24.45 -3.36
N ILE A 250 20.69 -24.67 -2.07
CA ILE A 250 19.85 -23.80 -1.20
C ILE A 250 20.81 -23.15 -0.20
N THR A 251 21.05 -21.86 -0.36
CA THR A 251 22.08 -21.12 0.40
C THR A 251 21.56 -20.45 1.66
N GLY A 252 20.26 -20.52 1.95
CA GLY A 252 19.65 -19.88 3.12
C GLY A 252 18.17 -20.20 3.27
N LEU A 253 17.55 -19.63 4.31
CA LEU A 253 16.11 -19.75 4.55
C LEU A 253 15.35 -18.73 3.68
N GLY A 254 14.95 -19.15 2.48
CA GLY A 254 14.13 -18.35 1.58
C GLY A 254 12.63 -18.56 1.73
N MET A 255 11.89 -17.90 0.87
CA MET A 255 10.43 -17.97 0.74
C MET A 255 10.04 -18.29 -0.69
N LYS A 256 8.88 -18.92 -0.92
CA LYS A 256 8.32 -19.12 -2.25
C LYS A 256 7.23 -18.08 -2.51
N ILE A 257 7.65 -16.88 -2.94
CA ILE A 257 6.78 -15.71 -3.06
C ILE A 257 6.99 -14.93 -4.37
N ASN A 258 7.67 -15.52 -5.33
CA ASN A 258 7.88 -14.91 -6.64
C ASN A 258 6.56 -14.73 -7.39
N MET A 259 6.47 -13.68 -8.20
CA MET A 259 5.35 -13.47 -9.12
C MET A 259 5.48 -14.41 -10.35
N ALA A 260 4.37 -14.88 -10.87
CA ALA A 260 4.30 -15.64 -12.12
C ALA A 260 4.12 -14.69 -13.33
N ASP A 261 4.62 -15.09 -14.51
CA ASP A 261 4.49 -14.31 -15.74
C ASP A 261 3.03 -14.07 -16.14
N VAL A 262 2.15 -15.04 -15.89
CA VAL A 262 0.72 -14.90 -16.17
C VAL A 262 0.07 -13.76 -15.35
N ASN A 263 0.49 -13.58 -14.10
CA ASN A 263 0.06 -12.46 -13.26
C ASN A 263 0.71 -11.15 -13.74
N ALA A 264 2.00 -11.17 -14.03
CA ALA A 264 2.73 -10.00 -14.51
C ALA A 264 2.18 -9.49 -15.85
N ALA A 265 1.68 -10.35 -16.73
CA ALA A 265 1.05 -9.96 -17.99
C ALA A 265 -0.13 -9.02 -17.81
N ILE A 266 -0.99 -9.27 -16.81
CA ILE A 266 -2.12 -8.40 -16.47
C ILE A 266 -1.60 -7.01 -16.10
N GLY A 267 -0.66 -6.93 -15.16
CA GLY A 267 -0.10 -5.66 -14.68
C GLY A 267 0.68 -4.93 -15.77
N LEU A 268 1.40 -5.64 -16.63
CA LEU A 268 2.18 -5.08 -17.73
C LEU A 268 1.30 -4.37 -18.76
N ALA A 269 0.16 -4.96 -19.13
CA ALA A 269 -0.79 -4.31 -20.02
C ALA A 269 -1.43 -3.06 -19.37
N GLN A 270 -1.69 -3.11 -18.06
CA GLN A 270 -2.28 -1.98 -17.34
C GLN A 270 -1.29 -0.84 -17.12
N ILE A 271 -0.04 -1.10 -16.72
CA ILE A 271 0.95 -0.03 -16.44
C ILE A 271 1.24 0.81 -17.68
N ARG A 272 1.21 0.21 -18.88
CA ARG A 272 1.43 0.90 -20.15
C ARG A 272 0.35 1.93 -20.49
N GLN A 273 -0.83 1.82 -19.91
CA GLN A 273 -1.95 2.76 -20.10
C GLN A 273 -2.36 3.46 -18.81
N TYR A 274 -1.59 3.29 -17.74
CA TYR A 274 -1.97 3.70 -16.39
C TYR A 274 -2.17 5.22 -16.25
N GLU A 275 -1.42 6.05 -16.95
CA GLU A 275 -1.63 7.50 -16.94
C GLU A 275 -3.07 7.88 -17.30
N LYS A 276 -3.64 7.27 -18.35
CA LYS A 276 -5.03 7.49 -18.75
C LYS A 276 -6.03 7.03 -17.68
N MET A 277 -5.74 5.89 -17.04
CA MET A 277 -6.58 5.38 -15.95
C MET A 277 -6.51 6.32 -14.73
N LEU A 278 -5.34 6.87 -14.43
CA LEU A 278 -5.12 7.81 -13.33
C LEU A 278 -5.83 9.15 -13.57
N GLU A 279 -5.79 9.66 -14.81
CA GLU A 279 -6.53 10.87 -15.20
C GLU A 279 -8.05 10.68 -15.02
N ARG A 280 -8.58 9.52 -15.38
CA ARG A 280 -10.01 9.24 -15.17
C ARG A 280 -10.35 9.17 -13.67
N ARG A 281 -9.53 8.53 -12.84
CA ARG A 281 -9.72 8.52 -11.39
C ARG A 281 -9.68 9.94 -10.81
N LYS A 282 -8.74 10.76 -11.26
CA LYS A 282 -8.65 12.18 -10.89
C LYS A 282 -9.92 12.94 -11.24
N HIS A 283 -10.45 12.73 -12.43
CA HIS A 283 -11.70 13.35 -12.86
C HIS A 283 -12.89 12.96 -11.96
N VAL A 284 -13.07 11.68 -11.66
CA VAL A 284 -14.11 11.18 -10.74
C VAL A 284 -13.95 11.81 -9.36
N PHE A 285 -12.73 11.82 -8.81
CA PHE A 285 -12.43 12.43 -7.53
C PHE A 285 -12.83 13.92 -7.50
N GLN A 286 -12.53 14.66 -8.56
CA GLN A 286 -12.90 16.08 -8.69
C GLN A 286 -14.41 16.30 -8.81
N LEU A 287 -15.17 15.36 -9.39
CA LEU A 287 -16.63 15.42 -9.41
C LEU A 287 -17.19 15.31 -7.98
N TYR A 288 -16.71 14.36 -7.18
CA TYR A 288 -17.05 14.22 -5.77
C TYR A 288 -16.69 15.49 -4.98
N ASP A 289 -15.46 15.99 -5.11
CA ASP A 289 -15.00 17.22 -4.42
C ASP A 289 -15.93 18.41 -4.72
N ARG A 290 -16.27 18.63 -5.99
CA ARG A 290 -17.15 19.74 -6.41
C ARG A 290 -18.55 19.61 -5.84
N ALA A 291 -19.07 18.40 -5.73
CA ALA A 291 -20.40 18.14 -5.21
C ALA A 291 -20.46 18.33 -3.69
N PHE A 292 -19.57 17.62 -2.96
CA PHE A 292 -19.65 17.58 -1.50
C PHE A 292 -19.13 18.84 -0.81
N ARG A 293 -18.24 19.61 -1.43
CA ARG A 293 -17.74 20.90 -0.91
C ARG A 293 -18.84 21.92 -0.59
N LYS A 294 -20.03 21.72 -1.15
CA LYS A 294 -21.19 22.60 -0.92
C LYS A 294 -21.88 22.35 0.43
N TYR A 295 -21.51 21.28 1.12
CA TYR A 295 -22.15 20.83 2.35
C TYR A 295 -21.20 20.97 3.53
N ASP A 296 -21.65 21.61 4.60
CA ASP A 296 -20.90 21.84 5.83
C ASP A 296 -20.64 20.58 6.64
N TRP A 297 -21.40 19.53 6.38
CA TRP A 297 -21.21 18.22 6.98
C TRP A 297 -20.12 17.39 6.30
N ALA A 298 -19.63 17.75 5.12
CA ALA A 298 -18.66 16.96 4.38
C ALA A 298 -17.21 17.33 4.77
N ILE A 299 -16.45 16.36 5.23
CA ILE A 299 -15.00 16.46 5.40
C ILE A 299 -14.34 15.71 4.24
N LEU A 300 -13.79 16.46 3.29
CA LEU A 300 -13.24 15.94 2.05
C LEU A 300 -11.85 15.35 2.27
N PRO A 301 -11.51 14.21 1.63
CA PRO A 301 -10.15 13.70 1.63
C PRO A 301 -9.20 14.65 0.89
N PRO A 302 -7.92 14.71 1.26
CA PRO A 302 -6.95 15.55 0.57
C PRO A 302 -6.70 15.02 -0.85
N SER A 303 -6.84 15.89 -1.86
CA SER A 303 -6.42 15.59 -3.24
C SER A 303 -5.02 16.12 -3.54
N ILE A 304 -4.80 17.42 -3.25
CA ILE A 304 -3.50 18.10 -3.32
C ILE A 304 -3.34 18.92 -2.04
N LYS A 305 -2.27 18.65 -1.29
CA LYS A 305 -1.97 19.36 -0.03
C LYS A 305 -0.45 19.36 0.19
N ASN A 306 0.13 20.51 0.49
CA ASN A 306 1.56 20.66 0.82
C ASN A 306 2.52 20.07 -0.24
N GLY A 307 2.20 20.24 -1.54
CA GLY A 307 3.00 19.71 -2.64
C GLY A 307 2.87 18.21 -2.89
N LYS A 308 1.99 17.52 -2.15
CA LYS A 308 1.63 16.12 -2.32
C LYS A 308 0.33 16.00 -3.13
N GLU A 309 0.22 15.01 -4.00
CA GLU A 309 -0.99 14.69 -4.80
C GLU A 309 -1.32 13.21 -4.63
N THR A 310 -2.58 12.88 -4.32
CA THR A 310 -3.04 11.49 -4.17
C THR A 310 -2.98 10.73 -5.49
N SER A 311 -2.90 9.40 -5.42
CA SER A 311 -3.12 8.48 -6.56
C SER A 311 -4.60 8.29 -6.91
N TYR A 312 -5.51 8.97 -6.20
CA TYR A 312 -6.96 8.85 -6.40
C TYR A 312 -7.48 7.41 -6.27
N HIS A 313 -6.91 6.66 -5.32
CA HIS A 313 -7.29 5.26 -5.12
C HIS A 313 -8.64 5.10 -4.44
N ILE A 314 -8.87 5.83 -3.35
CA ILE A 314 -10.10 5.80 -2.56
C ILE A 314 -10.56 7.25 -2.32
N TYR A 315 -11.87 7.50 -2.43
CA TYR A 315 -12.48 8.73 -1.95
C TYR A 315 -13.05 8.50 -0.55
N ALA A 316 -12.26 8.80 0.48
CA ALA A 316 -12.59 8.59 1.88
C ALA A 316 -13.37 9.79 2.42
N LEU A 317 -14.67 9.87 2.18
CA LEU A 317 -15.56 10.94 2.67
C LEU A 317 -15.84 10.72 4.15
N ARG A 318 -15.62 11.74 4.99
CA ARG A 318 -16.08 11.71 6.38
C ARG A 318 -17.28 12.62 6.55
N ILE A 319 -18.25 12.16 7.35
CA ILE A 319 -19.46 12.94 7.65
C ILE A 319 -19.30 13.55 9.04
N LYS A 320 -19.21 14.88 9.08
CA LYS A 320 -19.01 15.63 10.32
C LYS A 320 -20.10 15.30 11.36
N ASP A 321 -19.66 15.07 12.59
CA ASP A 321 -20.50 14.79 13.77
C ASP A 321 -21.27 13.45 13.70
N PHE A 322 -21.01 12.58 12.72
CA PHE A 322 -21.60 11.25 12.70
C PHE A 322 -20.97 10.35 13.76
N THR A 323 -21.84 9.54 14.39
CA THR A 323 -21.43 8.38 15.17
C THR A 323 -21.17 7.18 14.25
N GLU A 324 -20.53 6.14 14.77
CA GLU A 324 -20.33 4.87 14.07
C GLU A 324 -21.67 4.25 13.61
N GLU A 325 -22.70 4.27 14.47
CA GLU A 325 -24.04 3.77 14.15
C GLU A 325 -24.72 4.53 13.00
N GLN A 326 -24.56 5.87 12.99
CA GLN A 326 -25.11 6.68 11.91
C GLN A 326 -24.40 6.42 10.58
N ARG A 327 -23.06 6.24 10.61
CA ARG A 327 -22.27 5.83 9.46
C ARG A 327 -22.70 4.45 8.94
N ASP A 328 -22.87 3.46 9.81
CA ASP A 328 -23.30 2.12 9.44
C ASP A 328 -24.71 2.12 8.86
N THR A 329 -25.60 2.96 9.42
CA THR A 329 -26.93 3.21 8.85
C THR A 329 -26.81 3.80 7.44
N LEU A 330 -25.94 4.80 7.23
CA LEU A 330 -25.70 5.41 5.92
C LEU A 330 -25.26 4.38 4.89
N ILE A 331 -24.29 3.53 5.22
CA ILE A 331 -23.82 2.45 4.35
C ILE A 331 -24.97 1.51 3.98
N SER A 332 -25.81 1.14 4.96
CA SER A 332 -26.94 0.23 4.75
C SER A 332 -28.02 0.84 3.83
N GLU A 333 -28.32 2.14 4.01
CA GLU A 333 -29.31 2.83 3.16
C GLU A 333 -28.79 3.05 1.72
N ILE A 334 -27.51 3.39 1.55
CA ILE A 334 -26.87 3.49 0.23
C ILE A 334 -26.88 2.12 -0.48
N ALA A 335 -26.61 1.04 0.24
CA ALA A 335 -26.62 -0.32 -0.31
C ALA A 335 -27.99 -0.74 -0.86
N LYS A 336 -29.11 -0.28 -0.25
CA LYS A 336 -30.48 -0.51 -0.76
C LYS A 336 -30.72 0.11 -2.14
N LYS A 337 -29.91 1.11 -2.52
CA LYS A 337 -29.92 1.74 -3.84
C LYS A 337 -28.92 1.11 -4.82
N GLU A 338 -28.39 -0.07 -4.48
CA GLU A 338 -27.43 -0.83 -5.28
C GLU A 338 -26.08 -0.12 -5.52
N VAL A 339 -25.69 0.82 -4.66
CA VAL A 339 -24.37 1.45 -4.64
C VAL A 339 -23.53 0.78 -3.55
N VAL A 340 -22.38 0.23 -3.95
CA VAL A 340 -21.49 -0.41 -2.98
C VAL A 340 -20.49 0.62 -2.43
N VAL A 341 -20.60 0.89 -1.13
CA VAL A 341 -19.65 1.70 -0.35
C VAL A 341 -19.10 0.85 0.78
N THR A 342 -17.98 1.25 1.36
CA THR A 342 -17.33 0.51 2.45
C THR A 342 -16.56 1.45 3.37
N VAL A 343 -15.73 0.92 4.24
CA VAL A 343 -14.84 1.66 5.16
C VAL A 343 -13.40 1.20 4.97
N HIS A 344 -12.47 2.11 4.83
CA HIS A 344 -11.04 1.83 4.78
C HIS A 344 -10.29 2.65 5.84
N PHE A 345 -10.07 2.05 7.02
CA PHE A 345 -10.32 0.67 7.48
C PHE A 345 -10.90 0.67 8.90
N ILE A 346 -11.30 -0.51 9.42
CA ILE A 346 -11.49 -0.67 10.85
C ILE A 346 -10.12 -0.55 11.51
N PRO A 347 -9.90 0.37 12.47
CA PRO A 347 -8.64 0.49 13.18
C PRO A 347 -8.18 -0.84 13.77
N MET A 348 -6.91 -1.18 13.60
CA MET A 348 -6.38 -2.48 14.03
C MET A 348 -6.65 -2.80 15.52
N PRO A 349 -6.56 -1.84 16.47
CA PRO A 349 -6.90 -2.11 17.87
C PRO A 349 -8.34 -2.59 18.11
N MET A 350 -9.25 -2.37 17.16
CA MET A 350 -10.65 -2.85 17.25
C MET A 350 -10.82 -4.31 16.78
N LEU A 351 -9.83 -4.88 16.09
CA LEU A 351 -9.87 -6.25 15.58
C LEU A 351 -9.51 -7.27 16.67
N THR A 352 -10.15 -8.43 16.67
CA THR A 352 -10.01 -9.45 17.73
C THR A 352 -8.58 -9.85 18.03
N LEU A 353 -7.76 -10.08 16.99
CA LEU A 353 -6.35 -10.45 17.18
C LEU A 353 -5.59 -9.40 18.00
N PHE A 354 -5.74 -8.14 17.63
CA PHE A 354 -4.98 -7.05 18.25
C PHE A 354 -5.51 -6.72 19.66
N LYS A 355 -6.82 -6.82 19.89
CA LYS A 355 -7.38 -6.77 21.25
C LYS A 355 -6.77 -7.85 22.16
N ASN A 356 -6.66 -9.08 21.65
CA ASN A 356 -6.04 -10.19 22.39
C ASN A 356 -4.53 -9.99 22.64
N LEU A 357 -3.86 -9.16 21.84
CA LEU A 357 -2.49 -8.74 22.03
C LEU A 357 -2.34 -7.53 22.98
N GLY A 358 -3.46 -7.01 23.52
CA GLY A 358 -3.48 -5.94 24.51
C GLY A 358 -3.60 -4.53 23.96
N TYR A 359 -3.92 -4.34 22.66
CA TYR A 359 -4.18 -3.01 22.10
C TYR A 359 -5.61 -2.57 22.40
N ASP A 360 -5.79 -1.31 22.82
CA ASP A 360 -7.09 -0.67 23.04
C ASP A 360 -7.24 0.55 22.12
N ILE A 361 -8.37 0.66 21.44
CA ILE A 361 -8.66 1.81 20.55
C ILE A 361 -8.65 3.16 21.28
N LYS A 362 -8.88 3.15 22.59
CA LYS A 362 -8.84 4.38 23.42
C LYS A 362 -7.46 5.06 23.42
N ASP A 363 -6.40 4.32 23.15
CA ASP A 363 -5.04 4.84 23.04
C ASP A 363 -4.78 5.55 21.70
N TYR A 364 -5.74 5.45 20.74
CA TYR A 364 -5.63 5.98 19.37
C TYR A 364 -6.88 6.80 19.01
N PRO A 365 -7.14 7.91 19.71
CA PRO A 365 -8.39 8.66 19.59
C PRO A 365 -8.61 9.23 18.19
N GLN A 366 -7.54 9.66 17.48
CA GLN A 366 -7.67 10.19 16.13
C GLN A 366 -8.00 9.08 15.11
N ALA A 367 -7.42 7.89 15.26
CA ALA A 367 -7.77 6.73 14.44
C ALA A 367 -9.26 6.37 14.56
N TYR A 368 -9.82 6.41 15.80
CA TYR A 368 -11.23 6.19 16.01
C TYR A 368 -12.09 7.33 15.44
N ASP A 369 -11.69 8.58 15.63
CA ASP A 369 -12.44 9.74 15.14
C ASP A 369 -12.54 9.75 13.60
N ASN A 370 -11.45 9.39 12.92
CA ASN A 370 -11.46 9.21 11.47
C ASN A 370 -12.40 8.07 11.05
N PHE A 371 -12.32 6.92 11.72
CA PHE A 371 -13.09 5.71 11.40
C PHE A 371 -14.60 5.86 11.60
N LYS A 372 -15.02 6.46 12.72
CA LYS A 372 -16.44 6.48 13.11
C LYS A 372 -17.35 7.13 12.06
N SER A 373 -16.81 8.02 11.22
CA SER A 373 -17.58 8.82 10.27
C SER A 373 -17.14 8.64 8.80
N GLU A 374 -16.14 7.77 8.52
CA GLU A 374 -15.61 7.56 7.17
C GLU A 374 -16.49 6.62 6.36
N VAL A 375 -16.75 7.00 5.10
CA VAL A 375 -17.37 6.17 4.06
C VAL A 375 -16.54 6.29 2.80
N SER A 376 -16.01 5.17 2.33
CA SER A 376 -15.27 5.09 1.08
C SER A 376 -16.22 4.95 -0.09
N LEU A 377 -16.15 5.88 -1.05
CA LEU A 377 -16.99 5.91 -2.25
C LEU A 377 -16.32 5.19 -3.44
N PRO A 378 -17.12 4.65 -4.37
CA PRO A 378 -16.61 3.97 -5.57
C PRO A 378 -15.79 4.92 -6.44
N ILE A 379 -14.58 4.49 -6.83
CA ILE A 379 -13.71 5.21 -7.75
C ILE A 379 -12.90 4.22 -8.60
N TYR A 380 -13.16 4.16 -9.90
CA TYR A 380 -12.49 3.29 -10.86
C TYR A 380 -12.59 3.85 -12.28
N PRO A 381 -11.71 3.44 -13.23
CA PRO A 381 -11.66 4.06 -14.55
C PRO A 381 -12.92 3.93 -15.41
N GLN A 382 -13.71 2.87 -15.22
CA GLN A 382 -14.93 2.62 -16.02
C GLN A 382 -16.17 3.35 -15.49
N LEU A 383 -16.10 3.94 -14.28
CA LEU A 383 -17.24 4.65 -13.68
C LEU A 383 -17.61 5.88 -14.54
N THR A 384 -18.82 5.94 -15.09
CA THR A 384 -19.27 7.05 -15.93
C THR A 384 -19.64 8.29 -15.10
N ASP A 385 -19.76 9.45 -15.75
CA ASP A 385 -20.13 10.69 -15.04
C ASP A 385 -21.57 10.62 -14.51
N GLU A 386 -22.47 9.93 -15.23
CA GLU A 386 -23.84 9.67 -14.79
C GLU A 386 -23.89 8.77 -13.56
N GLU A 387 -23.06 7.74 -13.52
CA GLU A 387 -22.93 6.87 -12.35
C GLU A 387 -22.34 7.62 -11.16
N VAL A 388 -21.34 8.47 -11.37
CA VAL A 388 -20.78 9.35 -10.33
C VAL A 388 -21.87 10.28 -9.78
N GLN A 389 -22.68 10.90 -10.65
CA GLN A 389 -23.76 11.77 -10.20
C GLN A 389 -24.81 11.00 -9.40
N PHE A 390 -25.15 9.78 -9.81
CA PHE A 390 -26.06 8.92 -9.04
C PHE A 390 -25.53 8.57 -7.66
N VAL A 391 -24.22 8.29 -7.51
CA VAL A 391 -23.57 8.10 -6.20
C VAL A 391 -23.67 9.37 -5.36
N ILE A 392 -23.36 10.53 -5.93
CA ILE A 392 -23.43 11.83 -5.25
C ILE A 392 -24.84 12.08 -4.70
N ASP A 393 -25.86 11.97 -5.56
CA ASP A 393 -27.25 12.22 -5.18
C ASP A 393 -27.72 11.26 -4.08
N THR A 394 -27.33 9.98 -4.21
CA THR A 394 -27.62 8.95 -3.21
C THR A 394 -27.01 9.28 -1.86
N VAL A 395 -25.73 9.64 -1.81
CA VAL A 395 -25.02 9.99 -0.55
C VAL A 395 -25.67 11.22 0.09
N ILE A 396 -25.91 12.28 -0.68
CA ILE A 396 -26.51 13.53 -0.16
C ILE A 396 -27.89 13.24 0.41
N GLU A 397 -28.77 12.55 -0.33
CA GLU A 397 -30.13 12.24 0.13
C GLU A 397 -30.13 11.47 1.44
N GLU A 398 -29.28 10.43 1.57
CA GLU A 398 -29.27 9.59 2.77
C GLU A 398 -28.60 10.28 3.95
N VAL A 399 -27.54 11.07 3.76
CA VAL A 399 -26.95 11.90 4.83
C VAL A 399 -27.97 12.90 5.39
N GLU A 400 -28.68 13.61 4.50
CA GLU A 400 -29.70 14.60 4.91
C GLU A 400 -30.88 13.95 5.66
N LYS A 401 -31.27 12.73 5.31
CA LYS A 401 -32.30 11.98 6.04
C LYS A 401 -31.86 11.59 7.44
N ILE A 402 -30.60 11.13 7.59
CA ILE A 402 -30.06 10.71 8.89
C ILE A 402 -29.86 11.89 9.80
N LYS A 403 -29.40 13.04 9.29
CA LYS A 403 -29.20 14.28 10.08
C LYS A 403 -30.51 14.92 10.57
N LYS A 404 -31.64 14.64 9.95
CA LYS A 404 -32.95 15.16 10.37
C LYS A 404 -33.62 14.31 11.46
N LYS A 405 -33.11 13.12 11.73
CA LYS A 405 -33.56 12.24 12.82
C LYS A 405 -32.82 12.53 14.12
#